data_6adf62b13330fc1ee78a3c8aa64536b8
#
_entry.id   6adf62b13330fc1ee78a3c8aa64536b8
#
_cell.length_a   1.000
_cell.length_b   1.000
_cell.length_c   1.000
_cell.angle_alpha   90.00
_cell.angle_beta   90.00
_cell.angle_gamma   90.00
#
_symmetry.space_group_name_H-M   'P 1'
#
loop_
_entity.id
_entity.type
_entity.pdbx_description
1 polymer ?
#
loop_
_entity_poly.entity_id
_entity_poly.type
_entity_poly.pdbx_seq_one_letter_code
_entity_poly.pdbx_strand_id
1 'polypeptide(L)'
;MRRSVVFACAAFVAASFAYLPFAYAHVTLRPAEAPPGGTTTYTVRVPSEGDSATTSVELEIPAGVTIVSVAGASDIYELKKAGDRVTAIVWKTSIPAGERGELNFVAQNPASGAEIAWKAHQFYADGTRADWVEPKGGKRPGPVTTLKAAQ
;
A
#
# COMPACT_ATOMS: atom_id res chain seq x y z
N MET A 1 26.35 -18.08 -70.21
CA MET A 1 26.08 -16.87 -69.37
C MET A 1 25.03 -17.23 -68.33
N ARG A 2 25.50 -17.43 -67.11
CA ARG A 2 24.57 -17.70 -65.95
C ARG A 2 24.61 -16.48 -65.06
N ARG A 3 23.48 -15.77 -64.99
CA ARG A 3 23.29 -14.64 -64.08
C ARG A 3 22.84 -15.18 -62.73
N SER A 4 23.70 -15.12 -61.75
CA SER A 4 23.38 -15.41 -60.33
C SER A 4 22.69 -14.20 -59.72
N VAL A 5 21.43 -14.39 -59.35
CA VAL A 5 20.65 -13.42 -58.61
C VAL A 5 20.90 -13.70 -57.11
N VAL A 6 21.57 -12.81 -56.45
CA VAL A 6 21.81 -12.85 -55.01
C VAL A 6 20.59 -12.19 -54.34
N PHE A 7 19.75 -12.99 -53.68
CA PHE A 7 18.69 -12.46 -52.80
C PHE A 7 19.32 -12.06 -51.47
N ALA A 8 19.39 -10.76 -51.22
CA ALA A 8 19.73 -10.23 -49.91
C ALA A 8 18.48 -10.26 -49.02
N CYS A 9 18.40 -11.21 -48.08
CA CYS A 9 17.42 -11.21 -47.03
C CYS A 9 17.80 -10.17 -45.99
N ALA A 10 17.15 -9.01 -46.02
CA ALA A 10 17.24 -8.02 -44.92
C ALA A 10 16.38 -8.51 -43.75
N ALA A 11 17.00 -9.02 -42.72
CA ALA A 11 16.34 -9.34 -41.45
C ALA A 11 15.99 -8.05 -40.71
N PHE A 12 14.72 -7.69 -40.70
CA PHE A 12 14.17 -6.61 -39.92
C PHE A 12 14.00 -7.14 -38.47
N VAL A 13 14.97 -6.85 -37.59
CA VAL A 13 14.83 -7.07 -36.16
C VAL A 13 13.95 -5.95 -35.62
N ALA A 14 12.66 -6.20 -35.50
CA ALA A 14 11.75 -5.34 -34.78
C ALA A 14 12.05 -5.45 -33.27
N ALA A 15 12.80 -4.48 -32.73
CA ALA A 15 12.96 -4.32 -31.30
C ALA A 15 11.61 -3.89 -30.70
N SER A 16 10.83 -4.87 -30.27
CA SER A 16 9.63 -4.62 -29.47
C SER A 16 10.08 -4.11 -28.10
N PHE A 17 10.16 -2.79 -27.93
CA PHE A 17 10.21 -2.17 -26.60
C PHE A 17 8.87 -2.49 -25.93
N ALA A 18 8.86 -3.52 -25.10
CA ALA A 18 7.77 -3.76 -24.19
C ALA A 18 7.73 -2.55 -23.21
N TYR A 19 6.78 -1.66 -23.45
CA TYR A 19 6.38 -0.69 -22.43
C TYR A 19 5.77 -1.50 -21.28
N LEU A 20 6.59 -1.83 -20.30
CA LEU A 20 6.10 -2.30 -19.02
C LEU A 20 5.34 -1.11 -18.42
N PRO A 21 4.01 -1.21 -18.25
CA PRO A 21 3.32 -0.19 -17.49
C PRO A 21 3.96 -0.18 -16.10
N PHE A 22 4.48 0.96 -15.67
CA PHE A 22 4.83 1.15 -14.28
C PHE A 22 3.53 0.95 -13.50
N ALA A 23 3.34 -0.25 -12.99
CA ALA A 23 2.29 -0.50 -12.03
C ALA A 23 2.67 0.29 -10.78
N TYR A 24 2.06 1.47 -10.62
CA TYR A 24 2.13 2.19 -9.37
C TYR A 24 1.63 1.24 -8.29
N ALA A 25 2.55 0.74 -7.48
CA ALA A 25 2.18 -0.13 -6.40
C ALA A 25 1.56 0.75 -5.31
N HIS A 26 0.27 0.55 -5.05
CA HIS A 26 -0.47 1.30 -4.04
C HIS A 26 -0.18 0.77 -2.64
N VAL A 27 -0.28 1.64 -1.64
CA VAL A 27 -0.43 1.20 -0.26
C VAL A 27 -1.76 0.46 -0.16
N THR A 28 -1.73 -0.75 0.39
CA THR A 28 -2.90 -1.61 0.54
C THR A 28 -2.99 -2.16 1.94
N LEU A 29 -4.22 -2.46 2.41
CA LEU A 29 -4.46 -3.24 3.62
C LEU A 29 -4.96 -4.65 3.25
N ARG A 30 -4.53 -5.63 3.99
CA ARG A 30 -4.98 -7.01 3.93
C ARG A 30 -5.44 -7.47 5.31
N PRO A 31 -6.54 -8.24 5.39
CA PRO A 31 -7.39 -8.68 4.29
C PRO A 31 -8.19 -7.53 3.67
N ALA A 32 -8.60 -7.69 2.41
CA ALA A 32 -9.45 -6.73 1.69
C ALA A 32 -10.93 -6.80 2.12
N GLU A 33 -11.32 -7.90 2.79
CA GLU A 33 -12.64 -8.13 3.37
C GLU A 33 -12.49 -8.53 4.84
N ALA A 34 -13.38 -8.05 5.70
CA ALA A 34 -13.36 -8.37 7.12
C ALA A 34 -14.80 -8.40 7.70
N PRO A 35 -15.04 -9.19 8.76
CA PRO A 35 -16.38 -9.25 9.36
C PRO A 35 -16.68 -7.95 10.13
N PRO A 36 -17.90 -7.41 10.02
CA PRO A 36 -18.34 -6.29 10.84
C PRO A 36 -18.35 -6.69 12.34
N GLY A 37 -17.89 -5.80 13.20
CA GLY A 37 -17.78 -6.02 14.65
C GLY A 37 -16.72 -7.04 15.08
N GLY A 38 -16.10 -7.73 14.13
CA GLY A 38 -15.08 -8.74 14.41
C GLY A 38 -13.69 -8.14 14.64
N THR A 39 -12.80 -8.92 15.27
CA THR A 39 -11.39 -8.58 15.41
C THR A 39 -10.62 -9.16 14.23
N THR A 40 -9.79 -8.32 13.60
CA THR A 40 -9.05 -8.68 12.39
C THR A 40 -7.58 -8.28 12.55
N THR A 41 -6.68 -9.17 12.14
CA THR A 41 -5.27 -8.85 11.96
C THR A 41 -5.08 -8.24 10.58
N TYR A 42 -4.62 -7.00 10.55
CA TYR A 42 -4.36 -6.26 9.32
C TYR A 42 -2.87 -6.19 9.02
N THR A 43 -2.55 -6.25 7.73
CA THR A 43 -1.21 -5.98 7.18
C THR A 43 -1.31 -4.78 6.24
N VAL A 44 -0.61 -3.71 6.58
CA VAL A 44 -0.37 -2.57 5.67
C VAL A 44 0.81 -2.93 4.78
N ARG A 45 0.59 -2.98 3.48
CA ARG A 45 1.64 -3.24 2.48
C ARG A 45 2.04 -1.92 1.85
N VAL A 46 3.30 -1.55 2.03
CA VAL A 46 3.84 -0.25 1.64
C VAL A 46 4.92 -0.45 0.59
N PRO A 47 4.69 -0.06 -0.66
CA PRO A 47 5.75 -0.04 -1.68
C PRO A 47 6.62 1.21 -1.46
N SER A 48 7.93 1.06 -1.51
CA SER A 48 8.87 2.20 -1.55
C SER A 48 9.30 2.44 -2.98
N GLU A 49 8.46 3.15 -3.73
CA GLU A 49 8.73 3.47 -5.13
C GLU A 49 9.68 4.67 -5.25
N GLY A 50 10.36 4.77 -6.41
CA GLY A 50 11.33 5.82 -6.66
C GLY A 50 12.71 5.51 -6.09
N ASP A 51 13.49 6.56 -5.85
CA ASP A 51 14.92 6.46 -5.50
C ASP A 51 15.20 6.68 -4.01
N SER A 52 14.15 6.91 -3.21
CA SER A 52 14.27 7.21 -1.79
C SER A 52 13.60 6.15 -0.92
N ALA A 53 14.26 5.78 0.17
CA ALA A 53 13.71 4.84 1.14
C ALA A 53 12.52 5.44 1.90
N THR A 54 11.53 4.62 2.25
CA THR A 54 10.46 4.99 3.17
C THR A 54 10.99 4.90 4.60
N THR A 55 10.88 5.99 5.35
CA THR A 55 11.38 6.10 6.73
C THR A 55 10.28 6.09 7.78
N SER A 56 9.06 6.43 7.41
CA SER A 56 7.89 6.42 8.29
C SER A 56 6.61 6.21 7.51
N VAL A 57 5.64 5.58 8.17
CA VAL A 57 4.28 5.40 7.64
C VAL A 57 3.29 5.74 8.74
N GLU A 58 2.35 6.62 8.44
CA GLU A 58 1.21 6.93 9.30
C GLU A 58 -0.06 6.35 8.71
N LEU A 59 -0.81 5.60 9.50
CA LEU A 59 -2.14 5.11 9.16
C LEU A 59 -3.16 5.81 10.04
N GLU A 60 -4.05 6.60 9.46
CA GLU A 60 -5.18 7.17 10.17
C GLU A 60 -6.18 6.07 10.50
N ILE A 61 -6.69 6.07 11.74
CA ILE A 61 -7.66 5.09 12.22
C ILE A 61 -9.07 5.68 12.09
N PRO A 62 -9.90 5.14 11.17
CA PRO A 62 -11.24 5.65 10.94
C PRO A 62 -12.13 5.52 12.18
N ALA A 63 -13.16 6.37 12.25
CA ALA A 63 -14.17 6.26 13.30
C ALA A 63 -14.84 4.86 13.27
N GLY A 64 -15.08 4.30 14.46
CA GLY A 64 -15.65 2.96 14.62
C GLY A 64 -14.63 1.82 14.62
N VAL A 65 -13.37 2.07 14.23
CA VAL A 65 -12.28 1.11 14.36
C VAL A 65 -11.57 1.32 15.69
N THR A 66 -11.34 0.23 16.43
CA THR A 66 -10.59 0.25 17.69
C THR A 66 -9.32 -0.58 17.58
N ILE A 67 -8.17 0.02 17.85
CA ILE A 67 -6.89 -0.68 17.84
C ILE A 67 -6.78 -1.57 19.08
N VAL A 68 -6.51 -2.85 18.86
CA VAL A 68 -6.29 -3.86 19.90
C VAL A 68 -4.80 -3.98 20.22
N SER A 69 -3.96 -4.11 19.19
CA SER A 69 -2.51 -4.19 19.35
C SER A 69 -1.80 -3.80 18.06
N VAL A 70 -0.53 -3.44 18.17
CA VAL A 70 0.38 -3.20 17.04
C VAL A 70 1.54 -4.16 17.16
N ALA A 71 1.90 -4.83 16.07
CA ALA A 71 3.00 -5.78 16.07
C ALA A 71 4.36 -5.07 16.11
N GLY A 72 5.31 -5.68 16.80
CA GLY A 72 6.68 -5.18 16.96
C GLY A 72 6.93 -4.56 18.32
N ALA A 73 8.16 -4.12 18.51
CA ALA A 73 8.58 -3.46 19.75
C ALA A 73 7.96 -2.05 19.84
N SER A 74 7.67 -1.58 21.06
CA SER A 74 6.98 -0.31 21.28
C SER A 74 7.79 0.94 20.88
N ASP A 75 9.06 0.79 20.59
CA ASP A 75 9.94 1.87 20.13
C ASP A 75 9.91 2.08 18.61
N ILE A 76 9.34 1.12 17.85
CA ILE A 76 9.21 1.23 16.39
C ILE A 76 7.89 1.85 15.93
N TYR A 77 6.96 2.10 16.83
CA TYR A 77 5.71 2.77 16.49
C TYR A 77 5.27 3.76 17.58
N GLU A 78 4.40 4.68 17.20
CA GLU A 78 3.76 5.65 18.07
C GLU A 78 2.25 5.63 17.82
N LEU A 79 1.46 5.76 18.91
CA LEU A 79 0.01 5.88 18.80
C LEU A 79 -0.39 7.34 19.04
N LYS A 80 -0.98 7.98 18.04
CA LYS A 80 -1.67 9.25 18.22
C LYS A 80 -3.06 8.98 18.80
N LYS A 81 -3.46 9.78 19.79
CA LYS A 81 -4.72 9.61 20.51
C LYS A 81 -5.49 10.93 20.61
N ALA A 82 -6.82 10.79 20.63
CA ALA A 82 -7.75 11.83 21.08
C ALA A 82 -8.55 11.24 22.26
N GLY A 83 -8.21 11.67 23.49
CA GLY A 83 -8.66 10.98 24.70
C GLY A 83 -8.11 9.55 24.73
N ASP A 84 -8.99 8.59 24.94
CA ASP A 84 -8.62 7.16 24.95
C ASP A 84 -8.62 6.51 23.57
N ARG A 85 -9.15 7.21 22.56
CA ARG A 85 -9.24 6.69 21.19
C ARG A 85 -7.93 6.86 20.45
N VAL A 86 -7.41 5.77 19.86
CA VAL A 86 -6.31 5.84 18.89
C VAL A 86 -6.83 6.43 17.58
N THR A 87 -6.19 7.49 17.10
CA THR A 87 -6.55 8.19 15.87
C THR A 87 -5.57 7.93 14.73
N ALA A 88 -4.34 7.52 15.03
CA ALA A 88 -3.36 7.07 14.04
C ALA A 88 -2.31 6.17 14.66
N ILE A 89 -1.72 5.32 13.84
CA ILE A 89 -0.49 4.56 14.14
C ILE A 89 0.60 5.14 13.25
N VAL A 90 1.72 5.52 13.84
CA VAL A 90 2.91 6.00 13.12
C VAL A 90 4.02 4.98 13.32
N TRP A 91 4.42 4.28 12.27
CA TRP A 91 5.57 3.38 12.30
C TRP A 91 6.84 4.12 11.88
N LYS A 92 7.90 3.94 12.62
CA LYS A 92 9.28 4.21 12.22
C LYS A 92 9.77 2.96 11.50
N THR A 93 10.17 3.09 10.26
CA THR A 93 10.54 1.95 9.43
C THR A 93 11.73 2.30 8.54
N SER A 94 12.26 1.34 7.84
CA SER A 94 13.27 1.53 6.81
C SER A 94 12.97 0.55 5.69
N ILE A 95 12.20 1.00 4.70
CA ILE A 95 11.90 0.23 3.51
C ILE A 95 12.77 0.78 2.38
N PRO A 96 13.78 0.03 1.91
CA PRO A 96 14.65 0.49 0.85
C PRO A 96 13.90 0.86 -0.43
N ALA A 97 14.45 1.78 -1.21
CA ALA A 97 13.89 2.13 -2.51
C ALA A 97 13.75 0.88 -3.40
N GLY A 98 12.61 0.75 -4.06
CA GLY A 98 12.27 -0.40 -4.91
C GLY A 98 11.77 -1.64 -4.16
N GLU A 99 11.76 -1.63 -2.82
CA GLU A 99 11.27 -2.73 -1.99
C GLU A 99 9.85 -2.47 -1.45
N ARG A 100 9.31 -3.49 -0.78
CA ARG A 100 8.00 -3.43 -0.11
C ARG A 100 8.15 -3.81 1.34
N GLY A 101 7.54 -3.00 2.24
CA GLY A 101 7.41 -3.29 3.65
C GLY A 101 6.02 -3.80 4.02
N GLU A 102 5.93 -4.49 5.15
CA GLU A 102 4.70 -4.96 5.75
C GLU A 102 4.64 -4.54 7.22
N LEU A 103 3.55 -3.89 7.64
CA LEU A 103 3.31 -3.38 8.97
C LEU A 103 2.01 -3.97 9.49
N ASN A 104 2.05 -4.61 10.66
CA ASN A 104 0.94 -5.41 11.15
C ASN A 104 0.31 -4.81 12.41
N PHE A 105 -1.02 -4.88 12.50
CA PHE A 105 -1.78 -4.50 13.67
C PHE A 105 -3.07 -5.31 13.78
N VAL A 106 -3.66 -5.31 14.95
CA VAL A 106 -4.95 -5.95 15.22
C VAL A 106 -5.96 -4.87 15.59
N ALA A 107 -7.13 -4.92 14.97
CA ALA A 107 -8.20 -3.98 15.25
C ALA A 107 -9.55 -4.68 15.32
N GLN A 108 -10.45 -4.11 16.13
CA GLN A 108 -11.87 -4.43 16.10
C GLN A 108 -12.53 -3.53 15.05
N ASN A 109 -13.27 -4.16 14.15
CA ASN A 109 -14.00 -3.51 13.07
C ASN A 109 -15.26 -2.82 13.56
N PRO A 110 -15.78 -1.81 12.84
CA PRO A 110 -17.10 -1.26 13.10
C PRO A 110 -18.15 -2.35 13.03
N ALA A 111 -19.15 -2.26 13.90
CA ALA A 111 -20.27 -3.21 13.93
C ALA A 111 -21.21 -3.08 12.72
N SER A 112 -21.17 -1.95 12.02
CA SER A 112 -22.02 -1.63 10.86
C SER A 112 -21.26 -0.81 9.84
N GLY A 113 -21.81 -0.74 8.63
CA GLY A 113 -21.22 -0.08 7.49
C GLY A 113 -20.88 -1.07 6.37
N ALA A 114 -20.61 -0.56 5.17
CA ALA A 114 -20.27 -1.37 4.02
C ALA A 114 -18.76 -1.57 3.88
N GLU A 115 -17.98 -0.60 4.36
CA GLU A 115 -16.52 -0.59 4.21
C GLU A 115 -15.83 0.25 5.29
N ILE A 116 -14.54 0.02 5.43
CA ILE A 116 -13.61 0.87 6.17
C ILE A 116 -12.71 1.57 5.16
N ALA A 117 -12.83 2.90 5.05
CA ALA A 117 -11.95 3.71 4.21
C ALA A 117 -10.76 4.19 5.04
N TRP A 118 -9.57 3.74 4.68
CA TRP A 118 -8.32 4.07 5.36
C TRP A 118 -7.62 5.22 4.65
N LYS A 119 -6.78 5.93 5.39
CA LYS A 119 -5.86 6.93 4.84
C LYS A 119 -4.47 6.65 5.36
N ALA A 120 -3.48 6.67 4.47
CA ALA A 120 -2.10 6.44 4.82
C ALA A 120 -1.21 7.56 4.29
N HIS A 121 -0.18 7.89 5.06
CA HIS A 121 0.83 8.89 4.71
C HIS A 121 2.21 8.23 4.79
N GLN A 122 2.95 8.32 3.72
CA GLN A 122 4.26 7.71 3.57
C GLN A 122 5.32 8.79 3.48
N PHE A 123 6.34 8.71 4.32
CA PHE A 123 7.42 9.68 4.41
C PHE A 123 8.72 9.06 3.93
N TYR A 124 9.45 9.79 3.13
CA TYR A 124 10.70 9.35 2.51
C TYR A 124 11.93 10.02 3.12
N ALA A 125 13.09 9.37 2.97
CA ALA A 125 14.36 9.86 3.49
C ALA A 125 14.81 11.20 2.89
N ASP A 126 14.35 11.52 1.68
CA ASP A 126 14.62 12.81 1.00
C ASP A 126 13.72 13.97 1.50
N GLY A 127 12.85 13.71 2.48
CA GLY A 127 11.91 14.69 3.05
C GLY A 127 10.59 14.83 2.28
N THR A 128 10.41 14.08 1.20
CA THR A 128 9.14 14.07 0.47
C THR A 128 8.10 13.16 1.14
N ARG A 129 6.84 13.31 0.73
CA ARG A 129 5.69 12.59 1.28
C ARG A 129 4.75 12.14 0.17
N ALA A 130 4.13 10.96 0.34
CA ALA A 130 3.02 10.49 -0.47
C ALA A 130 1.79 10.28 0.40
N ASP A 131 0.68 10.93 0.04
CA ASP A 131 -0.59 10.81 0.73
C ASP A 131 -1.52 9.87 -0.05
N TRP A 132 -1.84 8.72 0.55
CA TRP A 132 -2.74 7.70 0.02
C TRP A 132 -4.13 7.92 0.61
N VAL A 133 -4.84 8.91 0.07
CA VAL A 133 -6.08 9.45 0.65
C VAL A 133 -7.17 9.68 -0.38
N GLU A 134 -6.86 9.52 -1.67
CA GLU A 134 -7.82 9.77 -2.75
C GLU A 134 -8.91 8.68 -2.80
N PRO A 135 -10.06 8.97 -3.40
CA PRO A 135 -11.07 7.98 -3.70
C PRO A 135 -10.55 6.89 -4.64
N LYS A 136 -11.23 5.75 -4.71
CA LYS A 136 -10.95 4.67 -5.65
C LYS A 136 -10.89 5.22 -7.09
N GLY A 137 -9.82 4.88 -7.79
CA GLY A 137 -9.55 5.36 -9.16
C GLY A 137 -8.66 6.60 -9.24
N GLY A 138 -8.35 7.24 -8.13
CA GLY A 138 -7.35 8.31 -8.05
C GLY A 138 -5.92 7.78 -8.25
N LYS A 139 -4.95 8.69 -8.31
CA LYS A 139 -3.53 8.34 -8.45
C LYS A 139 -2.98 7.68 -7.20
N ARG A 140 -3.43 8.14 -6.02
CA ARG A 140 -3.02 7.64 -4.70
C ARG A 140 -4.26 7.33 -3.85
N PRO A 141 -5.03 6.28 -4.22
CA PRO A 141 -6.24 5.94 -3.50
C PRO A 141 -5.91 5.45 -2.09
N GLY A 142 -6.73 5.85 -1.14
CA GLY A 142 -6.70 5.28 0.20
C GLY A 142 -7.09 3.81 0.17
N PRO A 143 -6.48 2.95 1.02
CA PRO A 143 -6.89 1.57 1.13
C PRO A 143 -8.36 1.44 1.58
N VAL A 144 -9.02 0.37 1.18
CA VAL A 144 -10.40 0.05 1.58
C VAL A 144 -10.49 -1.40 2.02
N THR A 145 -11.18 -1.64 3.13
CA THR A 145 -11.59 -2.98 3.57
C THR A 145 -13.11 -3.07 3.47
N THR A 146 -13.62 -4.00 2.70
CA THR A 146 -15.07 -4.27 2.62
C THR A 146 -15.53 -5.00 3.87
N LEU A 147 -16.60 -4.51 4.52
CA LEU A 147 -17.22 -5.18 5.65
C LEU A 147 -18.24 -6.20 5.14
N LYS A 148 -17.94 -7.47 5.34
CA LYS A 148 -18.75 -8.58 4.87
C LYS A 148 -18.86 -9.64 5.95
N ALA A 149 -20.08 -10.02 6.30
CA ALA A 149 -20.28 -11.12 7.23
C ALA A 149 -19.61 -12.40 6.71
N ALA A 150 -19.04 -13.19 7.63
CA ALA A 150 -18.55 -14.53 7.30
C ALA A 150 -19.71 -15.38 6.76
N GLN A 151 -19.46 -16.07 5.63
CA GLN A 151 -20.43 -17.04 5.07
C GLN A 151 -20.30 -18.36 5.80
#